data_2793b22afd7dd145c4d45dcc227c6ac6
#
_entry.id   2793b22afd7dd145c4d45dcc227c6ac6
#
_cell.length_a   1.000
_cell.length_b   1.000
_cell.length_c   1.000
_cell.angle_alpha   90.00
_cell.angle_beta   90.00
_cell.angle_gamma   90.00
#
_symmetry.space_group_name_H-M   'P 1'
#
loop_
_entity.id
_entity.type
_entity.pdbx_description
1 polymer ?
#
loop_
_entity_poly.entity_id
_entity_poly.type
_entity_poly.pdbx_seq_one_letter_code
_entity_poly.pdbx_strand_id
1 'polypeptide(L)'
;MPKKYAIHTKPVPNRFKAITPSGIIAWEEGCLKCAVCVKKQCVYKVYAQRSLDSRQMVDSIDNQCMNCLRCVQGCPKELIHKSSNPEFKSLGDRHWTPDIIARLWYQAETGKIPVSGAGYPGPFSGPGFDAMWTDMSEIVRPTRDGIHGREYISTAVDLGKTPRHLVFNDKGELLSHVPKVADVPIPVLMRIPSFGSISEGTIKGWAMAAKRLGTFLSLPSSLVKKNLDPYRSHLMPRLPAGLLKSGRGLKGYRLVELSWTEDWNERLNALRKYLPLALISVHLPMEKGVRRKALALARAGVSIIHLEASYGGRALDDESTTMKDVLRSVHSTLIDEGIRDEMTVLASGGIAMAEHVAKAILCGADAVVLDFPILIALECRMCRRCTAGLSCPVEIDQAPPVWVASRVYNLFGAFHNQLLEVMGAMGIRDARRLRGEVGRAMFFEELDRPVFGTLGEVKEGYELE
;
A
#
# COMPACT_ATOMS: atom_id res chain seq x y z
N MET A 1 -27.54 3.01 7.06
CA MET A 1 -26.46 3.81 6.44
C MET A 1 -25.14 3.13 6.75
N PRO A 2 -24.20 3.01 5.81
CA PRO A 2 -22.88 2.46 6.12
C PRO A 2 -22.20 3.30 7.18
N LYS A 3 -21.48 2.64 8.08
CA LYS A 3 -20.79 3.30 9.18
C LYS A 3 -19.70 4.21 8.63
N LYS A 4 -19.79 5.49 8.94
CA LYS A 4 -18.78 6.47 8.50
C LYS A 4 -17.43 6.18 9.15
N TYR A 5 -16.39 6.07 8.34
CA TYR A 5 -15.02 5.94 8.81
C TYR A 5 -14.22 7.17 8.42
N ALA A 6 -13.60 7.82 9.38
CA ALA A 6 -12.77 8.99 9.16
C ALA A 6 -11.41 8.81 9.87
N ILE A 7 -10.34 9.11 9.17
CA ILE A 7 -8.99 9.13 9.71
C ILE A 7 -8.55 10.59 9.87
N HIS A 8 -8.46 11.05 11.12
CA HIS A 8 -8.01 12.40 11.44
C HIS A 8 -6.51 12.43 11.63
N THR A 9 -5.79 12.90 10.62
CA THR A 9 -4.33 13.00 10.62
C THR A 9 -3.84 14.29 11.26
N LYS A 10 -2.63 14.23 11.84
CA LYS A 10 -1.90 15.41 12.32
C LYS A 10 -0.46 15.29 11.81
N PRO A 11 0.19 16.41 11.43
CA PRO A 11 1.59 16.36 11.04
C PRO A 11 2.47 15.69 12.09
N VAL A 12 3.31 14.77 11.66
CA VAL A 12 4.29 14.05 12.48
C VAL A 12 5.66 14.30 11.87
N PRO A 13 6.48 15.16 12.45
CA PRO A 13 7.74 15.59 11.84
C PRO A 13 8.69 14.41 11.63
N ASN A 14 9.53 14.56 10.62
CA ASN A 14 10.64 13.66 10.37
C ASN A 14 11.64 13.74 11.52
N ARG A 15 12.30 12.62 11.83
CA ARG A 15 13.41 12.53 12.81
C ARG A 15 14.72 12.96 12.17
N PHE A 16 14.83 12.74 10.87
CA PHE A 16 16.02 13.06 10.09
C PHE A 16 15.68 14.05 8.97
N LYS A 17 16.68 14.79 8.51
CA LYS A 17 16.50 15.71 7.39
C LYS A 17 16.04 14.93 6.15
N ALA A 18 14.96 15.39 5.53
CA ALA A 18 14.46 14.79 4.31
C ALA A 18 15.47 14.96 3.17
N ILE A 19 15.69 13.89 2.43
CA ILE A 19 16.53 13.89 1.22
C ILE A 19 15.67 14.36 0.06
N THR A 20 16.12 15.40 -0.63
CA THR A 20 15.38 16.04 -1.71
C THR A 20 15.95 15.67 -3.08
N PRO A 21 15.12 15.68 -4.16
CA PRO A 21 15.58 15.28 -5.49
C PRO A 21 16.68 16.20 -6.07
N SER A 22 16.72 17.45 -5.59
CA SER A 22 17.73 18.41 -6.05
C SER A 22 18.17 19.33 -4.93
N GLY A 23 19.42 19.73 -4.96
CA GLY A 23 19.99 20.79 -4.15
C GLY A 23 20.05 22.12 -4.90
N ILE A 24 20.01 23.21 -4.15
CA ILE A 24 20.22 24.55 -4.68
C ILE A 24 21.66 24.94 -4.40
N ILE A 25 22.38 25.27 -5.46
CA ILE A 25 23.72 25.84 -5.35
C ILE A 25 23.60 27.33 -5.69
N ALA A 26 24.03 28.16 -4.77
CA ALA A 26 24.04 29.60 -4.98
C ALA A 26 25.46 30.13 -4.69
N TRP A 27 26.06 30.75 -5.69
CA TRP A 27 27.38 31.33 -5.58
C TRP A 27 27.28 32.69 -4.91
N GLU A 28 28.07 32.94 -3.88
CA GLU A 28 28.07 34.21 -3.17
C GLU A 28 28.91 35.25 -3.88
N GLU A 29 29.97 34.82 -4.53
CA GLU A 29 30.88 35.71 -5.30
C GLU A 29 30.13 36.35 -6.48
N GLY A 30 30.20 37.66 -6.56
CA GLY A 30 29.47 38.44 -7.57
C GLY A 30 27.99 38.70 -7.25
N CYS A 31 27.47 38.26 -6.15
CA CYS A 31 26.08 38.51 -5.74
C CYS A 31 25.83 40.01 -5.54
N LEU A 32 24.80 40.55 -6.25
CA LEU A 32 24.40 41.97 -6.14
C LEU A 32 23.63 42.29 -4.86
N LYS A 33 23.32 41.30 -4.03
CA LYS A 33 22.54 41.43 -2.78
C LYS A 33 21.15 42.05 -3.00
N CYS A 34 20.60 41.90 -4.20
CA CYS A 34 19.31 42.49 -4.59
C CYS A 34 18.09 41.78 -3.95
N ALA A 35 18.28 40.65 -3.30
CA ALA A 35 17.24 39.84 -2.65
C ALA A 35 16.04 39.42 -3.54
N VAL A 36 16.16 39.49 -4.85
CA VAL A 36 15.12 39.12 -5.81
C VAL A 36 14.72 37.65 -5.64
N CYS A 37 15.67 36.73 -5.48
CA CYS A 37 15.42 35.31 -5.26
C CYS A 37 14.61 35.06 -3.99
N VAL A 38 14.83 35.84 -2.92
CA VAL A 38 14.16 35.69 -1.62
C VAL A 38 12.77 36.32 -1.63
N LYS A 39 12.68 37.56 -2.11
CA LYS A 39 11.45 38.39 -1.97
C LYS A 39 10.46 38.21 -3.11
N LYS A 40 10.94 38.01 -4.34
CA LYS A 40 10.09 38.05 -5.53
C LYS A 40 9.93 36.69 -6.22
N GLN A 41 10.96 35.87 -6.24
CA GLN A 41 10.95 34.66 -7.05
C GLN A 41 10.46 33.43 -6.31
N CYS A 42 10.88 33.23 -5.05
CA CYS A 42 10.50 32.02 -4.31
C CYS A 42 9.22 32.19 -3.51
N VAL A 43 8.11 31.69 -4.03
CA VAL A 43 6.81 31.68 -3.32
C VAL A 43 6.72 30.58 -2.27
N TYR A 44 7.63 29.60 -2.30
CA TYR A 44 7.63 28.43 -1.40
C TYR A 44 8.51 28.62 -0.16
N LYS A 45 9.01 29.82 0.08
CA LYS A 45 9.83 30.19 1.25
C LYS A 45 11.09 29.37 1.43
N VAL A 46 11.64 28.81 0.34
CA VAL A 46 12.91 28.03 0.36
C VAL A 46 14.06 28.83 0.95
N TYR A 47 14.03 30.15 0.83
CA TYR A 47 15.02 31.05 1.38
C TYR A 47 14.53 31.79 2.64
N ALA A 48 13.56 31.26 3.36
CA ALA A 48 12.97 31.95 4.53
C ALA A 48 13.97 32.18 5.67
N GLN A 49 14.99 31.34 5.78
CA GLN A 49 16.08 31.48 6.77
C GLN A 49 17.14 32.48 6.32
N ARG A 50 17.16 32.86 5.06
CA ARG A 50 17.98 34.00 4.62
C ARG A 50 17.46 35.24 5.30
N SER A 51 18.20 35.73 6.29
CA SER A 51 17.95 37.07 6.83
C SER A 51 17.99 38.08 5.69
N LEU A 52 17.34 39.22 5.86
CA LEU A 52 17.36 40.32 4.87
C LEU A 52 18.77 40.88 4.64
N ASP A 53 19.72 40.48 5.46
CA ASP A 53 21.11 40.69 5.17
C ASP A 53 21.56 39.75 4.08
N SER A 54 21.52 40.25 2.87
CA SER A 54 21.93 39.57 1.65
C SER A 54 23.42 39.20 1.62
N ARG A 55 24.15 39.49 2.69
CA ARG A 55 25.59 39.18 2.82
C ARG A 55 25.87 37.72 3.18
N GLN A 56 24.85 37.00 3.65
CA GLN A 56 25.01 35.59 4.00
C GLN A 56 24.02 34.74 3.19
N MET A 57 24.55 33.91 2.34
CA MET A 57 23.82 32.81 1.73
C MET A 57 23.70 31.71 2.79
N VAL A 58 22.68 31.80 3.64
CA VAL A 58 22.30 30.70 4.51
C VAL A 58 21.72 29.59 3.65
N ASP A 59 21.96 28.35 4.05
CA ASP A 59 21.44 27.16 3.36
C ASP A 59 19.96 27.28 3.02
N SER A 60 19.65 26.96 1.79
CA SER A 60 18.27 26.88 1.32
C SER A 60 17.54 25.73 2.01
N ILE A 61 16.24 25.91 2.25
CA ILE A 61 15.37 24.85 2.76
C ILE A 61 14.94 24.00 1.55
N ASP A 62 15.82 23.11 1.09
CA ASP A 62 15.67 22.36 -0.15
C ASP A 62 14.42 21.51 -0.22
N ASN A 63 13.95 20.98 0.94
CA ASN A 63 12.72 20.18 1.02
C ASN A 63 11.43 20.99 0.75
N GLN A 64 11.50 22.31 0.74
CA GLN A 64 10.38 23.16 0.32
C GLN A 64 10.45 23.53 -1.17
N CYS A 65 11.50 23.13 -1.88
CA CYS A 65 11.70 23.49 -3.26
C CYS A 65 10.82 22.65 -4.20
N MET A 66 9.93 23.31 -4.92
CA MET A 66 9.02 22.69 -5.89
C MET A 66 9.58 22.68 -7.33
N ASN A 67 10.88 22.85 -7.51
CA ASN A 67 11.57 22.81 -8.81
C ASN A 67 11.01 23.76 -9.89
N CYS A 68 10.44 24.88 -9.52
CA CYS A 68 9.84 25.83 -10.47
C CYS A 68 10.86 26.68 -11.25
N LEU A 69 12.16 26.62 -10.91
CA LEU A 69 13.29 27.32 -11.55
C LEU A 69 13.21 28.86 -11.59
N ARG A 70 12.20 29.49 -11.02
CA ARG A 70 12.03 30.94 -11.03
C ARG A 70 13.23 31.70 -10.44
N CYS A 71 13.84 31.15 -9.35
CA CYS A 71 15.03 31.77 -8.74
C CYS A 71 16.26 31.68 -9.64
N VAL A 72 16.38 30.59 -10.43
CA VAL A 72 17.44 30.41 -11.41
C VAL A 72 17.32 31.44 -12.53
N GLN A 73 16.13 31.49 -13.15
CA GLN A 73 15.84 32.41 -14.27
C GLN A 73 15.83 33.87 -13.83
N GLY A 74 15.39 34.16 -12.61
CA GLY A 74 15.27 35.54 -12.13
C GLY A 74 16.51 36.11 -11.47
N CYS A 75 17.62 35.38 -11.39
CA CYS A 75 18.88 35.89 -10.89
C CYS A 75 19.59 36.74 -11.95
N PRO A 76 19.78 38.07 -11.78
CA PRO A 76 20.37 38.90 -12.81
C PRO A 76 21.87 38.61 -13.05
N LYS A 77 22.49 37.80 -12.21
CA LYS A 77 23.88 37.36 -12.31
C LYS A 77 24.01 35.85 -12.54
N GLU A 78 22.91 35.16 -12.75
CA GLU A 78 22.87 33.70 -12.99
C GLU A 78 23.63 32.86 -11.94
N LEU A 79 23.67 33.32 -10.70
CA LEU A 79 24.44 32.70 -9.62
C LEU A 79 23.71 31.53 -8.94
N ILE A 80 22.46 31.28 -9.31
CA ILE A 80 21.66 30.22 -8.69
C ILE A 80 21.53 29.07 -9.66
N HIS A 81 21.99 27.91 -9.25
CA HIS A 81 21.92 26.67 -10.01
C HIS A 81 21.15 25.60 -9.25
N LYS A 82 20.63 24.65 -9.97
CA LYS A 82 20.06 23.43 -9.40
C LYS A 82 20.86 22.23 -9.88
N SER A 83 21.19 21.37 -8.92
CA SER A 83 21.87 20.10 -9.20
C SER A 83 21.03 18.94 -8.71
N SER A 84 21.08 17.82 -9.40
CA SER A 84 20.50 16.58 -8.89
C SER A 84 21.25 16.13 -7.64
N ASN A 85 20.49 15.70 -6.61
CA ASN A 85 21.07 15.21 -5.38
C ASN A 85 21.54 13.76 -5.53
N PRO A 86 22.83 13.43 -5.44
CA PRO A 86 23.31 12.05 -5.51
C PRO A 86 22.74 11.15 -4.40
N GLU A 87 22.52 11.70 -3.21
CA GLU A 87 21.93 10.96 -2.09
C GLU A 87 20.48 10.56 -2.40
N PHE A 88 19.71 11.42 -3.06
CA PHE A 88 18.37 11.08 -3.51
C PHE A 88 18.40 9.96 -4.55
N LYS A 89 19.31 10.01 -5.52
CA LYS A 89 19.46 8.97 -6.54
C LYS A 89 19.87 7.62 -5.96
N SER A 90 20.52 7.60 -4.79
CA SER A 90 20.94 6.37 -4.12
C SER A 90 19.84 5.75 -3.24
N LEU A 91 18.66 6.36 -3.14
CA LEU A 91 17.54 5.80 -2.42
C LEU A 91 16.94 4.61 -3.18
N GLY A 92 16.61 3.56 -2.43
CA GLY A 92 15.85 2.44 -2.96
C GLY A 92 16.56 1.62 -4.02
N ASP A 93 15.78 1.15 -4.97
CA ASP A 93 16.24 0.34 -6.09
C ASP A 93 15.30 0.51 -7.32
N ARG A 94 15.45 -0.39 -8.32
CA ARG A 94 14.62 -0.33 -9.55
C ARG A 94 13.11 -0.50 -9.30
N HIS A 95 12.69 -1.10 -8.18
CA HIS A 95 11.28 -1.35 -7.82
C HIS A 95 10.76 -0.27 -6.87
N TRP A 96 11.54 0.05 -5.85
CA TRP A 96 11.23 1.06 -4.85
C TRP A 96 12.03 2.32 -5.15
N THR A 97 11.55 3.09 -6.12
CA THR A 97 12.27 4.25 -6.63
C THR A 97 12.36 5.39 -5.61
N PRO A 98 13.33 6.30 -5.74
CA PRO A 98 13.45 7.46 -4.86
C PRO A 98 12.18 8.30 -4.74
N ASP A 99 11.44 8.43 -5.85
CA ASP A 99 10.20 9.22 -5.88
C ASP A 99 9.08 8.56 -5.10
N ILE A 100 8.95 7.23 -5.16
CA ILE A 100 8.01 6.45 -4.34
C ILE A 100 8.34 6.61 -2.86
N ILE A 101 9.64 6.47 -2.52
CA ILE A 101 10.11 6.61 -1.14
C ILE A 101 9.81 8.00 -0.60
N ALA A 102 10.14 9.04 -1.33
CA ALA A 102 9.88 10.42 -0.93
C ALA A 102 8.37 10.70 -0.77
N ARG A 103 7.55 10.16 -1.65
CA ARG A 103 6.09 10.27 -1.57
C ARG A 103 5.55 9.61 -0.30
N LEU A 104 5.99 8.40 0.03
CA LEU A 104 5.59 7.69 1.25
C LEU A 104 6.04 8.43 2.52
N TRP A 105 7.24 9.02 2.52
CA TRP A 105 7.70 9.89 3.61
C TRP A 105 6.76 11.08 3.81
N TYR A 106 6.41 11.78 2.73
CA TYR A 106 5.50 12.91 2.78
C TYR A 106 4.11 12.52 3.29
N GLN A 107 3.57 11.40 2.84
CA GLN A 107 2.28 10.89 3.29
C GLN A 107 2.32 10.50 4.77
N ALA A 108 3.40 9.88 5.23
CA ALA A 108 3.58 9.52 6.64
C ALA A 108 3.78 10.74 7.55
N GLU A 109 4.42 11.80 7.05
CA GLU A 109 4.60 13.06 7.78
C GLU A 109 3.29 13.83 7.90
N THR A 110 2.56 13.98 6.81
CA THR A 110 1.44 14.93 6.72
C THR A 110 0.06 14.29 6.78
N GLY A 111 -0.06 13.02 6.43
CA GLY A 111 -1.35 12.33 6.25
C GLY A 111 -2.12 12.80 5.02
N LYS A 112 -1.47 13.49 4.10
CA LYS A 112 -2.10 14.10 2.92
C LYS A 112 -1.64 13.42 1.64
N ILE A 113 -2.53 13.40 0.65
CA ILE A 113 -2.17 13.09 -0.73
C ILE A 113 -1.51 14.33 -1.38
N PRO A 114 -0.56 14.14 -2.30
CA PRO A 114 0.02 15.26 -3.04
C PRO A 114 -1.06 16.01 -3.85
N VAL A 115 -0.94 17.32 -3.90
CA VAL A 115 -1.89 18.21 -4.63
C VAL A 115 -1.83 17.99 -6.14
N SER A 116 -0.74 17.41 -6.67
CA SER A 116 -0.51 17.16 -8.09
C SER A 116 -1.34 16.01 -8.69
N GLY A 117 -2.44 15.64 -8.03
CA GLY A 117 -3.34 14.61 -8.50
C GLY A 117 -3.09 13.23 -7.90
N ALA A 118 -3.93 12.28 -8.28
CA ALA A 118 -3.78 10.89 -7.92
C ALA A 118 -2.71 10.26 -8.81
N GLY A 119 -1.88 9.45 -8.24
CA GLY A 119 -0.93 8.66 -8.99
C GLY A 119 0.53 9.10 -8.85
N TYR A 120 1.36 8.24 -9.32
CA TYR A 120 2.81 8.39 -9.36
C TYR A 120 3.22 8.92 -10.74
N PRO A 121 4.08 9.94 -10.82
CA PRO A 121 4.39 10.57 -12.10
C PRO A 121 5.40 9.80 -12.97
N GLY A 122 5.93 8.70 -12.50
CA GLY A 122 6.93 7.89 -13.17
C GLY A 122 6.57 6.42 -13.32
N PRO A 123 7.30 5.65 -14.09
CA PRO A 123 7.06 4.22 -14.29
C PRO A 123 7.35 3.42 -13.01
N PHE A 124 6.50 2.47 -12.73
CA PHE A 124 6.65 1.53 -11.62
C PHE A 124 6.20 0.14 -12.04
N SER A 125 7.11 -0.63 -12.57
CA SER A 125 6.84 -1.95 -13.16
C SER A 125 6.46 -3.06 -12.16
N GLY A 126 6.47 -2.81 -10.86
CA GLY A 126 6.27 -3.80 -9.79
C GLY A 126 5.10 -4.77 -9.98
N PRO A 127 3.92 -4.55 -9.34
CA PRO A 127 2.77 -5.47 -9.41
C PRO A 127 2.09 -5.58 -10.79
N GLY A 128 2.55 -4.87 -11.81
CA GLY A 128 1.95 -4.80 -13.14
C GLY A 128 0.82 -3.77 -13.26
N PHE A 129 0.61 -2.96 -12.24
CA PHE A 129 -0.47 -1.96 -12.22
C PHE A 129 -0.21 -0.75 -13.12
N ASP A 130 1.00 -0.58 -13.63
CA ASP A 130 1.30 0.43 -14.66
C ASP A 130 0.68 0.06 -16.01
N ALA A 131 0.47 -1.24 -16.27
CA ALA A 131 -0.17 -1.73 -17.48
C ALA A 131 -1.70 -1.72 -17.39
N MET A 132 -2.27 -1.05 -16.39
CA MET A 132 -3.70 -0.87 -16.27
C MET A 132 -4.05 0.52 -15.75
N TRP A 133 -5.19 1.02 -16.16
CA TRP A 133 -5.83 2.20 -15.57
C TRP A 133 -7.32 1.97 -15.35
N THR A 134 -7.90 2.85 -14.57
CA THR A 134 -9.31 2.79 -14.27
C THR A 134 -10.06 3.83 -15.10
N ASP A 135 -11.17 3.46 -15.66
CA ASP A 135 -12.07 4.42 -16.29
C ASP A 135 -12.69 5.32 -15.21
N MET A 136 -12.27 6.59 -15.24
CA MET A 136 -12.78 7.65 -14.38
C MET A 136 -13.84 8.53 -15.09
N SER A 137 -14.28 8.13 -16.27
CA SER A 137 -15.15 8.92 -17.15
C SER A 137 -16.59 9.00 -16.68
N GLU A 138 -16.98 8.27 -15.63
CA GLU A 138 -18.29 8.40 -15.05
C GLU A 138 -18.42 9.72 -14.28
N ILE A 139 -18.58 10.76 -15.04
CA ILE A 139 -18.95 12.10 -14.56
C ILE A 139 -20.32 12.06 -13.89
N VAL A 140 -21.06 10.97 -14.05
CA VAL A 140 -22.41 10.86 -13.61
C VAL A 140 -22.52 10.06 -12.32
N ARG A 141 -22.23 10.75 -11.16
CA ARG A 141 -23.26 10.67 -10.13
C ARG A 141 -23.54 9.33 -9.46
N PRO A 142 -23.12 9.11 -8.33
CA PRO A 142 -23.70 9.75 -7.17
C PRO A 142 -22.79 10.81 -6.54
N THR A 143 -21.67 11.13 -7.17
CA THR A 143 -20.69 12.06 -6.65
C THR A 143 -20.57 13.34 -7.50
N ARG A 144 -21.49 13.52 -8.45
CA ARG A 144 -21.58 14.71 -9.30
C ARG A 144 -21.52 16.02 -8.52
N ASP A 145 -22.10 16.00 -7.33
CA ASP A 145 -22.17 17.16 -6.48
C ASP A 145 -20.86 17.38 -5.71
N GLY A 146 -19.78 16.76 -6.19
CA GLY A 146 -18.43 17.00 -5.72
C GLY A 146 -18.22 16.55 -4.28
N ILE A 147 -17.88 17.50 -3.43
CA ILE A 147 -17.51 17.27 -2.03
C ILE A 147 -18.61 16.57 -1.23
N HIS A 148 -19.86 16.75 -1.56
CA HIS A 148 -20.99 16.15 -0.83
C HIS A 148 -21.20 14.66 -1.08
N GLY A 149 -20.57 14.08 -2.11
CA GLY A 149 -20.69 12.64 -2.39
C GLY A 149 -19.73 11.74 -1.59
N ARG A 150 -18.57 12.24 -1.20
CA ARG A 150 -17.51 11.45 -0.52
C ARG A 150 -17.93 10.97 0.86
N GLU A 151 -18.74 11.71 1.54
CA GLU A 151 -19.24 11.37 2.89
C GLU A 151 -20.13 10.12 2.92
N TYR A 152 -20.63 9.69 1.76
CA TYR A 152 -21.43 8.47 1.61
C TYR A 152 -20.63 7.28 1.11
N ILE A 153 -19.33 7.44 0.84
CA ILE A 153 -18.46 6.36 0.37
C ILE A 153 -17.99 5.55 1.57
N SER A 154 -18.25 4.23 1.53
CA SER A 154 -17.72 3.26 2.48
C SER A 154 -16.48 2.60 1.93
N THR A 155 -15.36 2.70 2.67
CA THR A 155 -14.12 1.97 2.37
C THR A 155 -14.02 0.65 3.12
N ALA A 156 -15.02 0.32 3.95
CA ALA A 156 -15.01 -0.91 4.76
C ALA A 156 -15.14 -2.15 3.89
N VAL A 157 -14.42 -3.20 4.29
CA VAL A 157 -14.52 -4.54 3.72
C VAL A 157 -14.64 -5.58 4.83
N ASP A 158 -15.26 -6.71 4.50
CA ASP A 158 -15.44 -7.83 5.43
C ASP A 158 -14.43 -8.92 5.11
N LEU A 159 -13.64 -9.31 6.08
CA LEU A 159 -12.74 -10.47 5.98
C LEU A 159 -13.45 -11.70 6.49
N GLY A 160 -13.46 -12.76 5.72
CA GLY A 160 -14.09 -14.02 6.10
C GLY A 160 -14.99 -14.56 5.00
N LYS A 161 -15.85 -15.49 5.38
CA LYS A 161 -16.80 -16.10 4.45
C LYS A 161 -18.13 -15.34 4.49
N THR A 162 -18.61 -14.89 3.35
CA THR A 162 -19.96 -14.33 3.20
C THR A 162 -20.92 -15.40 2.68
N PRO A 163 -22.16 -15.51 3.18
CA PRO A 163 -23.14 -16.43 2.64
C PRO A 163 -23.65 -15.90 1.29
N ARG A 164 -23.94 -16.81 0.34
CA ARG A 164 -24.51 -16.42 -0.96
C ARG A 164 -25.88 -15.77 -0.81
N HIS A 165 -26.71 -16.30 0.10
CA HIS A 165 -28.04 -15.81 0.39
C HIS A 165 -28.40 -16.10 1.84
N LEU A 166 -29.32 -15.32 2.35
CA LEU A 166 -29.92 -15.54 3.65
C LEU A 166 -31.24 -16.27 3.47
N VAL A 167 -31.47 -17.30 4.27
CA VAL A 167 -32.74 -18.08 4.25
C VAL A 167 -33.52 -17.75 5.50
N PHE A 168 -34.77 -17.37 5.31
CA PHE A 168 -35.70 -17.04 6.41
C PHE A 168 -36.83 -18.04 6.41
N ASN A 169 -37.41 -18.31 7.59
CA ASN A 169 -38.66 -19.04 7.71
C ASN A 169 -39.87 -18.14 7.46
N ASP A 170 -41.08 -18.71 7.47
CA ASP A 170 -42.33 -17.97 7.27
C ASP A 170 -42.60 -16.93 8.36
N LYS A 171 -41.93 -17.00 9.50
CA LYS A 171 -41.99 -16.01 10.58
C LYS A 171 -40.95 -14.89 10.46
N GLY A 172 -40.13 -14.89 9.41
CA GLY A 172 -39.03 -13.94 9.22
C GLY A 172 -37.79 -14.20 10.06
N GLU A 173 -37.69 -15.37 10.70
CA GLU A 173 -36.51 -15.75 11.48
C GLU A 173 -35.41 -16.29 10.53
N LEU A 174 -34.15 -15.89 10.78
CA LEU A 174 -33.02 -16.30 9.96
C LEU A 174 -32.67 -17.78 10.23
N LEU A 175 -32.78 -18.62 9.21
CA LEU A 175 -32.43 -20.04 9.25
C LEU A 175 -30.98 -20.30 8.84
N SER A 176 -30.42 -19.46 8.00
CA SER A 176 -29.04 -19.64 7.54
C SER A 176 -28.03 -19.31 8.62
N HIS A 177 -27.02 -20.16 8.75
CA HIS A 177 -25.88 -19.86 9.61
C HIS A 177 -25.09 -18.67 9.02
N VAL A 178 -25.02 -17.57 9.77
CA VAL A 178 -24.19 -16.41 9.39
C VAL A 178 -22.75 -16.72 9.83
N PRO A 179 -21.83 -16.89 8.87
CA PRO A 179 -20.44 -17.13 9.19
C PRO A 179 -19.81 -15.88 9.82
N LYS A 180 -18.72 -16.08 10.57
CA LYS A 180 -18.00 -14.98 11.18
C LYS A 180 -17.26 -14.19 10.13
N VAL A 181 -17.31 -12.86 10.30
CA VAL A 181 -16.54 -11.90 9.51
C VAL A 181 -15.82 -10.94 10.43
N ALA A 182 -14.72 -10.39 9.97
CA ALA A 182 -14.04 -9.28 10.61
C ALA A 182 -14.17 -8.04 9.70
N ASP A 183 -14.96 -7.09 10.16
CA ASP A 183 -15.07 -5.79 9.51
C ASP A 183 -13.77 -4.99 9.66
N VAL A 184 -13.24 -4.49 8.54
CA VAL A 184 -12.04 -3.66 8.46
C VAL A 184 -12.42 -2.35 7.77
N PRO A 185 -12.22 -1.20 8.44
CA PRO A 185 -12.71 0.09 7.92
C PRO A 185 -12.05 0.56 6.61
N ILE A 186 -10.86 0.05 6.30
CA ILE A 186 -10.11 0.30 5.07
C ILE A 186 -9.57 -1.04 4.53
N PRO A 187 -9.61 -1.32 3.21
CA PRO A 187 -9.20 -2.60 2.65
C PRO A 187 -7.67 -2.77 2.63
N VAL A 188 -7.04 -2.47 3.76
CA VAL A 188 -5.58 -2.48 3.92
C VAL A 188 -5.20 -3.06 5.27
N LEU A 189 -4.43 -4.13 5.25
CA LEU A 189 -3.80 -4.75 6.41
C LEU A 189 -2.30 -4.40 6.42
N MET A 190 -1.63 -4.71 7.51
CA MET A 190 -0.18 -4.54 7.66
C MET A 190 0.50 -5.88 7.84
N ARG A 191 1.75 -5.98 7.38
CA ARG A 191 2.64 -7.10 7.65
C ARG A 191 4.03 -6.59 8.00
N ILE A 192 4.70 -7.28 8.92
CA ILE A 192 6.12 -7.00 9.20
C ILE A 192 6.93 -7.27 7.93
N PRO A 193 7.72 -6.28 7.45
CA PRO A 193 8.59 -6.45 6.29
C PRO A 193 9.63 -7.55 6.49
N SER A 194 10.09 -8.17 5.40
CA SER A 194 11.10 -9.23 5.43
C SER A 194 12.49 -8.75 5.83
N PHE A 195 12.76 -7.45 5.76
CA PHE A 195 13.98 -6.83 6.27
C PHE A 195 13.67 -5.45 6.88
N GLY A 196 14.61 -4.91 7.62
CA GLY A 196 14.54 -3.63 8.33
C GLY A 196 15.28 -3.72 9.65
N SER A 197 15.69 -2.60 10.22
CA SER A 197 16.19 -2.49 11.60
C SER A 197 14.98 -2.44 12.55
N ILE A 198 14.34 -3.59 12.78
CA ILE A 198 13.06 -3.69 13.47
C ILE A 198 13.27 -4.12 14.92
N SER A 199 12.88 -3.27 15.87
CA SER A 199 12.90 -3.55 17.31
C SER A 199 11.51 -3.96 17.83
N GLU A 200 11.45 -4.43 19.06
CA GLU A 200 10.18 -4.65 19.77
C GLU A 200 9.36 -3.36 19.90
N GLY A 201 10.03 -2.23 20.04
CA GLY A 201 9.41 -0.89 20.05
C GLY A 201 8.73 -0.56 18.73
N THR A 202 9.38 -0.88 17.61
CA THR A 202 8.84 -0.70 16.25
C THR A 202 7.61 -1.58 16.05
N ILE A 203 7.67 -2.87 16.43
CA ILE A 203 6.54 -3.81 16.33
C ILE A 203 5.36 -3.34 17.18
N LYS A 204 5.64 -2.88 18.42
CA LYS A 204 4.62 -2.30 19.29
C LYS A 204 3.96 -1.07 18.66
N GLY A 205 4.73 -0.19 18.02
CA GLY A 205 4.21 0.98 17.30
C GLY A 205 3.26 0.58 16.16
N TRP A 206 3.62 -0.43 15.35
CA TRP A 206 2.73 -0.96 14.31
C TRP A 206 1.47 -1.60 14.90
N ALA A 207 1.56 -2.35 15.99
CA ALA A 207 0.40 -2.92 16.68
C ALA A 207 -0.53 -1.83 17.23
N MET A 208 0.02 -0.74 17.75
CA MET A 208 -0.74 0.45 18.17
C MET A 208 -1.48 1.07 16.97
N ALA A 209 -0.80 1.21 15.82
CA ALA A 209 -1.41 1.72 14.60
C ALA A 209 -2.56 0.80 14.12
N ALA A 210 -2.33 -0.52 14.10
CA ALA A 210 -3.35 -1.49 13.72
C ALA A 210 -4.63 -1.36 14.56
N LYS A 211 -4.47 -1.28 15.88
CA LYS A 211 -5.60 -1.09 16.81
C LYS A 211 -6.32 0.24 16.56
N ARG A 212 -5.57 1.33 16.39
CA ARG A 212 -6.15 2.65 16.14
C ARG A 212 -6.91 2.73 14.82
N LEU A 213 -6.41 2.06 13.78
CA LEU A 213 -6.99 1.99 12.44
C LEU A 213 -8.14 0.98 12.34
N GLY A 214 -8.30 0.07 13.31
CA GLY A 214 -9.27 -1.02 13.24
C GLY A 214 -8.89 -2.13 12.25
N THR A 215 -7.62 -2.22 11.85
CA THR A 215 -7.10 -3.23 10.93
C THR A 215 -6.24 -4.27 11.65
N PHE A 216 -5.51 -5.09 10.91
CA PHE A 216 -4.66 -6.15 11.45
C PHE A 216 -3.18 -5.96 11.07
N LEU A 217 -2.31 -6.42 11.98
CA LEU A 217 -0.88 -6.56 11.75
C LEU A 217 -0.52 -8.05 11.67
N SER A 218 -0.10 -8.51 10.50
CA SER A 218 0.46 -9.85 10.31
C SER A 218 1.92 -9.89 10.74
N LEU A 219 2.24 -10.87 11.59
CA LEU A 219 3.58 -11.06 12.11
C LEU A 219 3.88 -12.54 12.38
N PRO A 220 5.15 -12.99 12.28
CA PRO A 220 5.53 -14.33 12.71
C PRO A 220 5.12 -14.57 14.17
N SER A 221 4.56 -15.73 14.47
CA SER A 221 4.13 -16.06 15.85
C SER A 221 5.27 -16.03 16.87
N SER A 222 6.52 -16.22 16.43
CA SER A 222 7.72 -16.09 17.25
C SER A 222 8.00 -14.67 17.76
N LEU A 223 7.47 -13.65 17.06
CA LEU A 223 7.62 -12.25 17.45
C LEU A 223 6.47 -11.76 18.36
N VAL A 224 5.49 -12.60 18.64
CA VAL A 224 4.40 -12.25 19.53
C VAL A 224 4.85 -12.38 20.98
N LYS A 225 5.03 -11.24 21.65
CA LYS A 225 5.47 -11.13 23.04
C LYS A 225 4.37 -10.53 23.93
N LYS A 226 4.51 -10.64 25.26
CA LYS A 226 3.53 -10.14 26.26
C LYS A 226 3.23 -8.64 26.10
N ASN A 227 4.21 -7.84 25.68
CA ASN A 227 4.03 -6.40 25.46
C ASN A 227 3.03 -6.08 24.33
N LEU A 228 2.63 -7.07 23.52
CA LEU A 228 1.64 -6.95 22.46
C LEU A 228 0.24 -7.42 22.88
N ASP A 229 0.06 -7.96 24.08
CA ASP A 229 -1.24 -8.45 24.58
C ASP A 229 -2.38 -7.41 24.49
N PRO A 230 -2.17 -6.10 24.75
CA PRO A 230 -3.21 -5.09 24.60
C PRO A 230 -3.72 -4.89 23.16
N TYR A 231 -3.02 -5.44 22.18
CA TYR A 231 -3.29 -5.31 20.73
C TYR A 231 -3.71 -6.64 20.10
N ARG A 232 -3.83 -7.72 20.88
CA ARG A 232 -4.06 -9.11 20.44
C ARG A 232 -5.19 -9.25 19.43
N SER A 233 -6.31 -8.55 19.63
CA SER A 233 -7.45 -8.54 18.71
C SER A 233 -7.20 -7.94 17.33
N HIS A 234 -6.08 -7.23 17.16
CA HIS A 234 -5.61 -6.59 15.92
C HIS A 234 -4.31 -7.19 15.39
N LEU A 235 -3.90 -8.32 15.95
CA LEU A 235 -2.77 -9.09 15.45
C LEU A 235 -3.25 -10.29 14.66
N MET A 236 -2.51 -10.63 13.60
CA MET A 236 -2.67 -11.83 12.79
C MET A 236 -1.37 -12.63 12.85
N PRO A 237 -1.19 -13.49 13.89
CA PRO A 237 0.01 -14.32 14.00
C PRO A 237 0.07 -15.31 12.85
N ARG A 238 1.21 -15.32 12.12
CA ARG A 238 1.54 -16.32 11.11
C ARG A 238 2.23 -17.49 11.78
N LEU A 239 1.62 -18.66 11.62
CA LEU A 239 2.12 -19.90 12.18
C LEU A 239 3.16 -20.53 11.23
N PRO A 240 4.30 -21.00 11.77
CA PRO A 240 5.33 -21.65 10.97
C PRO A 240 4.82 -22.94 10.34
N ALA A 241 5.57 -23.44 9.33
CA ALA A 241 5.39 -24.80 8.83
C ALA A 241 5.66 -25.79 9.97
N GLY A 242 4.78 -26.80 10.13
CA GLY A 242 4.89 -27.83 11.16
C GLY A 242 3.60 -28.02 11.95
N LEU A 243 3.51 -29.18 12.60
CA LEU A 243 2.32 -29.56 13.36
C LEU A 243 2.11 -28.65 14.57
N LEU A 244 0.89 -28.16 14.70
CA LEU A 244 0.44 -27.43 15.88
C LEU A 244 0.30 -28.40 17.05
N LYS A 245 1.28 -28.44 17.94
CA LYS A 245 1.25 -29.28 19.14
C LYS A 245 0.16 -28.89 20.15
N SER A 246 -0.25 -27.61 20.15
CA SER A 246 -1.36 -27.11 20.96
C SER A 246 -1.82 -25.73 20.48
N GLY A 247 -3.09 -25.40 20.70
CA GLY A 247 -3.63 -24.04 20.53
C GLY A 247 -3.34 -23.09 21.69
N ARG A 248 -2.50 -23.52 22.67
CA ARG A 248 -2.12 -22.68 23.81
C ARG A 248 -1.38 -21.45 23.31
N GLY A 249 -1.76 -20.27 23.76
CA GLY A 249 -1.18 -19.00 23.31
C GLY A 249 -1.90 -18.35 22.12
N LEU A 250 -2.75 -19.08 21.39
CA LEU A 250 -3.50 -18.51 20.26
C LEU A 250 -4.91 -18.00 20.65
N LYS A 251 -5.32 -18.20 21.88
CA LYS A 251 -6.62 -17.75 22.38
C LYS A 251 -6.69 -16.20 22.39
N GLY A 252 -7.78 -15.65 21.87
CA GLY A 252 -8.02 -14.21 21.85
C GLY A 252 -7.61 -13.49 20.56
N TYR A 253 -7.00 -14.20 19.59
CA TYR A 253 -6.83 -13.67 18.24
C TYR A 253 -8.11 -13.82 17.43
N ARG A 254 -8.48 -12.77 16.68
CA ARG A 254 -9.65 -12.79 15.79
C ARG A 254 -9.29 -13.40 14.41
N LEU A 255 -8.03 -13.31 14.03
CA LEU A 255 -7.50 -13.75 12.75
C LEU A 255 -6.14 -14.40 12.97
N VAL A 256 -5.90 -15.56 12.34
CA VAL A 256 -4.65 -16.32 12.38
C VAL A 256 -4.28 -16.75 10.96
N GLU A 257 -3.00 -16.73 10.62
CA GLU A 257 -2.53 -17.11 9.30
C GLU A 257 -1.71 -18.39 9.35
N LEU A 258 -2.06 -19.37 8.47
CA LEU A 258 -1.27 -20.56 8.19
C LEU A 258 -0.44 -20.35 6.93
N SER A 259 0.83 -20.69 6.95
CA SER A 259 1.59 -20.83 5.72
C SER A 259 1.19 -22.13 5.00
N TRP A 260 1.05 -22.08 3.69
CA TRP A 260 0.80 -23.25 2.86
C TRP A 260 1.92 -24.30 3.06
N THR A 261 1.52 -25.55 3.19
CA THR A 261 2.38 -26.75 3.24
C THR A 261 1.56 -27.92 2.70
N GLU A 262 2.17 -29.02 2.33
CA GLU A 262 1.44 -30.18 1.80
C GLU A 262 0.42 -30.75 2.81
N ASP A 263 0.70 -30.64 4.10
CA ASP A 263 -0.16 -31.04 5.21
C ASP A 263 -1.17 -29.97 5.66
N TRP A 264 -1.39 -28.93 4.83
CA TRP A 264 -2.24 -27.77 5.16
C TRP A 264 -3.62 -28.16 5.69
N ASN A 265 -4.25 -29.23 5.16
CA ASN A 265 -5.60 -29.61 5.52
C ASN A 265 -5.70 -30.17 6.94
N GLU A 266 -4.72 -30.99 7.35
CA GLU A 266 -4.62 -31.50 8.71
C GLU A 266 -4.41 -30.36 9.71
N ARG A 267 -3.52 -29.44 9.37
CA ARG A 267 -3.21 -28.25 10.17
C ARG A 267 -4.42 -27.32 10.30
N LEU A 268 -5.14 -27.10 9.21
CA LEU A 268 -6.38 -26.32 9.19
C LEU A 268 -7.44 -26.93 10.13
N ASN A 269 -7.65 -28.25 10.02
CA ASN A 269 -8.62 -28.96 10.84
C ASN A 269 -8.24 -28.96 12.34
N ALA A 270 -6.96 -29.13 12.64
CA ALA A 270 -6.46 -28.99 14.00
C ALA A 270 -6.70 -27.57 14.55
N LEU A 271 -6.39 -26.54 13.74
CA LEU A 271 -6.55 -25.14 14.15
C LEU A 271 -8.02 -24.77 14.36
N ARG A 272 -8.93 -25.26 13.52
CA ARG A 272 -10.38 -25.05 13.68
C ARG A 272 -10.91 -25.61 15.03
N LYS A 273 -10.36 -26.74 15.46
CA LYS A 273 -10.70 -27.32 16.79
C LYS A 273 -10.20 -26.46 17.94
N TYR A 274 -9.00 -25.90 17.83
CA TYR A 274 -8.41 -25.08 18.89
C TYR A 274 -8.98 -23.65 18.93
N LEU A 275 -9.36 -23.10 17.78
CA LEU A 275 -9.80 -21.72 17.61
C LEU A 275 -11.13 -21.62 16.86
N PRO A 276 -12.23 -22.16 17.41
CA PRO A 276 -13.53 -22.18 16.74
C PRO A 276 -14.09 -20.78 16.47
N LEU A 277 -13.54 -19.75 17.13
CA LEU A 277 -14.00 -18.37 17.02
C LEU A 277 -13.13 -17.50 16.12
N ALA A 278 -11.90 -17.92 15.79
CA ALA A 278 -11.00 -17.15 14.96
C ALA A 278 -11.24 -17.40 13.46
N LEU A 279 -10.98 -16.40 12.65
CA LEU A 279 -10.86 -16.54 11.21
C LEU A 279 -9.48 -17.13 10.89
N ILE A 280 -9.43 -18.01 9.92
CA ILE A 280 -8.18 -18.62 9.47
C ILE A 280 -7.90 -18.18 8.05
N SER A 281 -6.77 -17.52 7.86
CA SER A 281 -6.19 -17.20 6.56
C SER A 281 -5.17 -18.28 6.18
N VAL A 282 -5.13 -18.65 4.91
CA VAL A 282 -4.04 -19.48 4.38
C VAL A 282 -3.21 -18.64 3.42
N HIS A 283 -1.94 -18.52 3.75
CA HIS A 283 -0.96 -17.79 2.97
C HIS A 283 -0.42 -18.68 1.84
N LEU A 284 -0.54 -18.19 0.61
CA LEU A 284 -0.07 -18.82 -0.61
C LEU A 284 0.97 -17.94 -1.29
N PRO A 285 2.18 -18.42 -1.53
CA PRO A 285 3.12 -17.73 -2.41
C PRO A 285 2.59 -17.74 -3.85
N MET A 286 2.74 -16.62 -4.56
CA MET A 286 2.42 -16.51 -5.98
C MET A 286 3.50 -17.23 -6.79
N GLU A 287 3.24 -18.50 -7.08
CA GLU A 287 4.11 -19.39 -7.83
C GLU A 287 3.29 -20.32 -8.73
N LYS A 288 3.94 -21.09 -9.57
CA LYS A 288 3.30 -22.07 -10.46
C LYS A 288 2.34 -22.97 -9.67
N GLY A 289 1.11 -23.07 -10.17
CA GLY A 289 0.06 -23.87 -9.54
C GLY A 289 -0.74 -23.15 -8.44
N VAL A 290 -0.47 -21.88 -8.13
CA VAL A 290 -1.20 -21.10 -7.13
C VAL A 290 -2.71 -21.12 -7.35
N ARG A 291 -3.16 -21.07 -8.61
CA ARG A 291 -4.57 -21.17 -8.99
C ARG A 291 -5.22 -22.47 -8.50
N ARG A 292 -4.57 -23.63 -8.70
CA ARG A 292 -5.06 -24.93 -8.23
C ARG A 292 -5.05 -25.01 -6.69
N LYS A 293 -4.02 -24.49 -6.05
CA LYS A 293 -3.92 -24.41 -4.58
C LYS A 293 -5.04 -23.55 -4.00
N ALA A 294 -5.30 -22.38 -4.58
CA ALA A 294 -6.38 -21.49 -4.17
C ALA A 294 -7.76 -22.17 -4.30
N LEU A 295 -8.00 -22.86 -5.40
CA LEU A 295 -9.24 -23.60 -5.61
C LEU A 295 -9.42 -24.76 -4.61
N ALA A 296 -8.37 -25.51 -4.32
CA ALA A 296 -8.40 -26.58 -3.31
C ALA A 296 -8.75 -26.04 -1.92
N LEU A 297 -8.16 -24.92 -1.52
CA LEU A 297 -8.47 -24.23 -0.27
C LEU A 297 -9.93 -23.76 -0.21
N ALA A 298 -10.41 -23.16 -1.30
CA ALA A 298 -11.79 -22.67 -1.38
C ALA A 298 -12.79 -23.81 -1.24
N ARG A 299 -12.58 -24.93 -1.96
CA ARG A 299 -13.41 -26.15 -1.86
C ARG A 299 -13.39 -26.79 -0.48
N ALA A 300 -12.26 -26.66 0.27
CA ALA A 300 -12.17 -27.10 1.65
C ALA A 300 -12.77 -26.09 2.66
N GLY A 301 -13.43 -25.04 2.17
CA GLY A 301 -14.13 -24.06 3.00
C GLY A 301 -13.19 -23.13 3.77
N VAL A 302 -11.98 -22.86 3.25
CA VAL A 302 -11.12 -21.78 3.76
C VAL A 302 -11.78 -20.46 3.43
N SER A 303 -11.91 -19.60 4.43
CA SER A 303 -12.61 -18.32 4.29
C SER A 303 -11.72 -17.16 3.80
N ILE A 304 -10.41 -17.27 4.00
CA ILE A 304 -9.45 -16.22 3.60
C ILE A 304 -8.22 -16.86 2.96
N ILE A 305 -7.88 -16.44 1.75
CA ILE A 305 -6.63 -16.78 1.08
C ILE A 305 -5.79 -15.51 0.96
N HIS A 306 -4.52 -15.62 1.33
CA HIS A 306 -3.57 -14.53 1.22
C HIS A 306 -2.52 -14.87 0.15
N LEU A 307 -2.58 -14.20 -0.98
CA LEU A 307 -1.65 -14.34 -2.09
C LEU A 307 -0.45 -13.39 -1.89
N GLU A 308 0.75 -13.95 -1.83
CA GLU A 308 1.98 -13.18 -1.66
C GLU A 308 2.84 -13.20 -2.92
N ALA A 309 3.05 -12.03 -3.51
CA ALA A 309 4.03 -11.81 -4.56
C ALA A 309 5.43 -11.55 -3.96
N SER A 310 6.43 -11.54 -4.82
CA SER A 310 7.79 -11.15 -4.46
C SER A 310 7.88 -9.69 -4.00
N TYR A 311 9.05 -9.30 -3.49
CA TYR A 311 9.41 -7.93 -3.13
C TYR A 311 9.06 -6.89 -4.22
N GLY A 312 9.19 -7.25 -5.48
CA GLY A 312 8.88 -6.41 -6.63
C GLY A 312 7.46 -6.60 -7.21
N GLY A 313 6.58 -7.34 -6.55
CA GLY A 313 5.21 -7.56 -7.03
C GLY A 313 5.09 -8.56 -8.18
N ARG A 314 6.04 -9.49 -8.30
CA ARG A 314 6.10 -10.54 -9.31
C ARG A 314 5.87 -11.91 -8.69
N ALA A 315 5.54 -12.91 -9.51
CA ALA A 315 5.55 -14.30 -9.05
C ALA A 315 6.94 -14.68 -8.54
N LEU A 316 7.02 -15.65 -7.62
CA LEU A 316 8.29 -16.01 -6.98
C LEU A 316 9.19 -16.86 -7.87
N ASP A 317 8.60 -17.56 -8.82
CA ASP A 317 9.27 -18.47 -9.76
C ASP A 317 9.30 -17.95 -11.20
N ASP A 318 8.64 -16.82 -11.47
CA ASP A 318 8.58 -16.19 -12.79
C ASP A 318 8.50 -14.67 -12.69
N GLU A 319 9.59 -13.99 -12.98
CA GLU A 319 9.64 -12.51 -12.97
C GLU A 319 8.79 -11.85 -14.06
N SER A 320 8.38 -12.57 -15.10
CA SER A 320 7.50 -12.04 -16.15
C SER A 320 6.05 -11.93 -15.70
N THR A 321 5.61 -12.83 -14.83
CA THR A 321 4.25 -12.86 -14.30
C THR A 321 4.06 -11.88 -13.16
N THR A 322 3.11 -10.95 -13.29
CA THR A 322 2.84 -9.91 -12.29
C THR A 322 1.75 -10.32 -11.31
N MET A 323 1.67 -9.62 -10.17
CA MET A 323 0.55 -9.77 -9.23
C MET A 323 -0.81 -9.56 -9.93
N LYS A 324 -0.91 -8.57 -10.83
CA LYS A 324 -2.11 -8.29 -11.63
C LYS A 324 -2.61 -9.56 -12.32
N ASP A 325 -1.71 -10.28 -12.98
CA ASP A 325 -2.04 -11.48 -13.76
C ASP A 325 -2.47 -12.64 -12.87
N VAL A 326 -1.75 -12.85 -11.77
CA VAL A 326 -2.08 -13.91 -10.79
C VAL A 326 -3.43 -13.65 -10.13
N LEU A 327 -3.69 -12.41 -9.69
CA LEU A 327 -4.98 -12.05 -9.08
C LEU A 327 -6.14 -12.29 -10.04
N ARG A 328 -6.03 -11.82 -11.28
CA ARG A 328 -7.06 -12.02 -12.32
C ARG A 328 -7.30 -13.51 -12.56
N SER A 329 -6.24 -14.29 -12.70
CA SER A 329 -6.34 -15.73 -12.94
C SER A 329 -7.01 -16.49 -11.78
N VAL A 330 -6.63 -16.19 -10.54
CA VAL A 330 -7.26 -16.79 -9.34
C VAL A 330 -8.72 -16.35 -9.23
N HIS A 331 -8.98 -15.05 -9.42
CA HIS A 331 -10.33 -14.48 -9.36
C HIS A 331 -11.29 -15.15 -10.36
N SER A 332 -10.89 -15.24 -11.64
CA SER A 332 -11.69 -15.88 -12.68
C SER A 332 -11.95 -17.36 -12.37
N THR A 333 -10.92 -18.09 -11.92
CA THR A 333 -11.09 -19.51 -11.54
C THR A 333 -12.13 -19.67 -10.42
N LEU A 334 -12.13 -18.79 -9.42
CA LEU A 334 -13.11 -18.86 -8.32
C LEU A 334 -14.52 -18.43 -8.75
N ILE A 335 -14.64 -17.57 -9.77
CA ILE A 335 -15.93 -17.22 -10.40
C ILE A 335 -16.48 -18.39 -11.17
N ASP A 336 -15.68 -19.03 -12.04
CA ASP A 336 -16.07 -20.17 -12.86
C ASP A 336 -16.61 -21.33 -12.00
N GLU A 337 -16.03 -21.51 -10.81
CA GLU A 337 -16.50 -22.50 -9.82
C GLU A 337 -17.67 -21.99 -8.96
N GLY A 338 -18.09 -20.75 -9.15
CA GLY A 338 -19.22 -20.15 -8.43
C GLY A 338 -19.00 -19.95 -6.92
N ILE A 339 -17.75 -19.86 -6.44
CA ILE A 339 -17.41 -19.76 -5.01
C ILE A 339 -16.71 -18.46 -4.62
N ARG A 340 -16.45 -17.57 -5.61
CA ARG A 340 -15.68 -16.34 -5.38
C ARG A 340 -16.29 -15.44 -4.31
N ASP A 341 -17.60 -15.34 -4.23
CA ASP A 341 -18.29 -14.46 -3.29
C ASP A 341 -18.29 -14.98 -1.85
N GLU A 342 -17.96 -16.26 -1.66
CA GLU A 342 -17.95 -16.90 -0.35
C GLU A 342 -16.61 -16.77 0.38
N MET A 343 -15.61 -16.11 -0.20
CA MET A 343 -14.28 -16.04 0.39
C MET A 343 -13.61 -14.69 0.18
N THR A 344 -12.65 -14.41 1.04
CA THR A 344 -11.77 -13.22 0.96
C THR A 344 -10.44 -13.59 0.32
N VAL A 345 -9.99 -12.78 -0.64
CA VAL A 345 -8.66 -12.85 -1.24
C VAL A 345 -7.85 -11.62 -0.82
N LEU A 346 -6.76 -11.84 -0.10
CA LEU A 346 -5.78 -10.81 0.26
C LEU A 346 -4.60 -10.88 -0.71
N ALA A 347 -4.00 -9.73 -1.01
CA ALA A 347 -2.82 -9.62 -1.86
C ALA A 347 -1.70 -8.85 -1.18
N SER A 348 -0.45 -9.32 -1.28
CA SER A 348 0.74 -8.63 -0.76
C SER A 348 1.95 -8.79 -1.67
N GLY A 349 2.95 -7.94 -1.46
CA GLY A 349 4.21 -7.90 -2.21
C GLY A 349 4.22 -6.82 -3.29
N GLY A 350 5.18 -5.90 -3.25
CA GLY A 350 5.37 -4.84 -4.24
C GLY A 350 4.29 -3.75 -4.28
N ILE A 351 3.30 -3.78 -3.39
CA ILE A 351 2.25 -2.76 -3.33
C ILE A 351 2.83 -1.52 -2.65
N ALA A 352 3.00 -0.45 -3.42
CA ALA A 352 3.75 0.73 -2.99
C ALA A 352 2.86 1.96 -2.75
N MET A 353 1.77 2.10 -3.49
CA MET A 353 1.02 3.36 -3.57
C MET A 353 -0.47 3.14 -3.30
N ALA A 354 -1.15 4.21 -2.92
CA ALA A 354 -2.56 4.15 -2.54
C ALA A 354 -3.48 3.70 -3.70
N GLU A 355 -3.19 4.12 -4.93
CA GLU A 355 -3.91 3.70 -6.14
C GLU A 355 -3.77 2.21 -6.43
N HIS A 356 -2.70 1.57 -5.96
CA HIS A 356 -2.53 0.11 -6.08
C HIS A 356 -3.59 -0.66 -5.29
N VAL A 357 -4.15 -0.06 -4.23
CA VAL A 357 -5.24 -0.68 -3.45
C VAL A 357 -6.47 -0.88 -4.32
N ALA A 358 -6.94 0.18 -4.98
CA ALA A 358 -8.10 0.10 -5.87
C ALA A 358 -7.84 -0.85 -7.05
N LYS A 359 -6.65 -0.76 -7.67
CA LYS A 359 -6.26 -1.62 -8.80
C LYS A 359 -6.18 -3.10 -8.41
N ALA A 360 -5.65 -3.42 -7.23
CA ALA A 360 -5.63 -4.80 -6.72
C ALA A 360 -7.06 -5.35 -6.51
N ILE A 361 -7.98 -4.52 -5.99
CA ILE A 361 -9.37 -4.92 -5.79
C ILE A 361 -10.05 -5.15 -7.14
N LEU A 362 -9.86 -4.28 -8.12
CA LEU A 362 -10.36 -4.45 -9.49
C LEU A 362 -9.83 -5.74 -10.14
N CYS A 363 -8.60 -6.13 -9.84
CA CYS A 363 -8.01 -7.39 -10.31
C CYS A 363 -8.51 -8.62 -9.55
N GLY A 364 -9.32 -8.47 -8.50
CA GLY A 364 -9.95 -9.57 -7.80
C GLY A 364 -9.53 -9.77 -6.35
N ALA A 365 -8.72 -8.90 -5.74
CA ALA A 365 -8.53 -8.91 -4.30
C ALA A 365 -9.74 -8.32 -3.56
N ASP A 366 -9.87 -8.60 -2.27
CA ASP A 366 -10.82 -7.93 -1.38
C ASP A 366 -10.12 -6.88 -0.52
N ALA A 367 -8.85 -7.12 -0.20
CA ALA A 367 -7.99 -6.18 0.50
C ALA A 367 -6.51 -6.47 0.19
N VAL A 368 -5.66 -5.53 0.54
CA VAL A 368 -4.20 -5.66 0.39
C VAL A 368 -3.49 -5.70 1.73
N VAL A 369 -2.28 -6.26 1.73
CA VAL A 369 -1.42 -6.32 2.92
C VAL A 369 -0.13 -5.58 2.62
N LEU A 370 0.11 -4.47 3.31
CA LEU A 370 1.29 -3.61 3.13
C LEU A 370 2.43 -4.05 4.05
N ASP A 371 3.62 -4.14 3.48
CA ASP A 371 4.86 -4.44 4.19
C ASP A 371 5.85 -3.28 4.13
N PHE A 372 6.48 -3.03 3.00
CA PHE A 372 7.50 -1.99 2.85
C PHE A 372 6.98 -0.55 3.01
N PRO A 373 5.75 -0.19 2.60
CA PRO A 373 5.25 1.15 2.85
C PRO A 373 5.23 1.53 4.33
N ILE A 374 4.91 0.59 5.24
CA ILE A 374 4.93 0.88 6.68
C ILE A 374 6.36 1.01 7.24
N LEU A 375 7.35 0.39 6.61
CA LEU A 375 8.76 0.58 6.94
C LEU A 375 9.29 1.91 6.39
N ILE A 376 8.95 2.24 5.14
CA ILE A 376 9.34 3.50 4.51
C ILE A 376 8.72 4.69 5.27
N ALA A 377 7.48 4.54 5.77
CA ALA A 377 6.86 5.54 6.64
C ALA A 377 7.73 5.94 7.84
N LEU A 378 8.63 5.08 8.28
CA LEU A 378 9.58 5.32 9.35
C LEU A 378 10.94 5.88 8.85
N GLU A 379 10.92 6.56 7.71
CA GLU A 379 12.09 7.16 7.05
C GLU A 379 13.09 6.14 6.47
N CYS A 380 12.73 4.86 6.34
CA CYS A 380 13.58 3.87 5.71
C CYS A 380 13.99 4.32 4.31
N ARG A 381 15.30 4.27 4.03
CA ARG A 381 15.92 4.65 2.76
C ARG A 381 15.98 3.48 1.76
N MET A 382 15.48 2.31 2.14
CA MET A 382 15.54 1.06 1.37
C MET A 382 16.97 0.67 0.95
N CYS A 383 17.96 1.12 1.70
CA CYS A 383 19.39 0.93 1.42
C CYS A 383 19.91 -0.49 1.74
N ARG A 384 19.10 -1.34 2.37
CA ARG A 384 19.40 -2.73 2.76
C ARG A 384 20.64 -2.93 3.64
N ARG A 385 21.20 -1.87 4.25
CA ARG A 385 22.37 -1.98 5.16
C ARG A 385 22.11 -2.95 6.32
N CYS A 386 20.87 -2.97 6.82
CA CYS A 386 20.44 -3.87 7.91
C CYS A 386 20.53 -5.36 7.53
N THR A 387 20.39 -5.75 6.25
CA THR A 387 20.56 -7.14 5.82
C THR A 387 22.01 -7.60 5.86
N ALA A 388 22.94 -6.65 5.77
CA ALA A 388 24.40 -6.87 5.92
C ALA A 388 24.88 -6.67 7.37
N GLY A 389 23.99 -6.52 8.35
CA GLY A 389 24.34 -6.30 9.74
C GLY A 389 24.91 -4.90 10.05
N LEU A 390 24.81 -3.96 9.11
CA LEU A 390 25.28 -2.59 9.29
C LEU A 390 24.22 -1.74 9.97
N SER A 391 24.68 -0.69 10.68
CA SER A 391 23.81 0.27 11.38
C SER A 391 22.83 0.96 10.42
N CYS A 392 21.60 1.16 10.89
CA CYS A 392 20.56 1.87 10.15
C CYS A 392 20.84 3.39 10.17
N PRO A 393 20.94 4.07 9.01
CA PRO A 393 21.25 5.50 8.95
C PRO A 393 20.13 6.40 9.49
N VAL A 394 18.96 5.84 9.75
CA VAL A 394 17.80 6.54 10.32
C VAL A 394 17.29 5.87 11.61
N GLU A 395 18.09 5.00 12.21
CA GLU A 395 17.87 4.41 13.53
C GLU A 395 16.42 4.01 13.81
N ILE A 396 15.83 3.21 12.91
CA ILE A 396 14.42 2.78 13.00
C ILE A 396 14.15 2.00 14.29
N ASP A 397 15.12 1.20 14.73
CA ASP A 397 15.07 0.39 15.94
C ASP A 397 14.97 1.24 17.23
N GLN A 398 15.41 2.48 17.18
CA GLN A 398 15.34 3.44 18.29
C GLN A 398 14.09 4.34 18.24
N ALA A 399 13.26 4.20 17.20
CA ALA A 399 12.09 5.04 17.01
C ALA A 399 11.05 4.81 18.13
N PRO A 400 10.54 5.89 18.77
CA PRO A 400 9.50 5.76 19.79
C PRO A 400 8.24 5.10 19.25
N PRO A 401 7.63 4.11 19.95
CA PRO A 401 6.43 3.40 19.46
C PRO A 401 5.26 4.33 19.11
N VAL A 402 5.08 5.42 19.83
CA VAL A 402 4.02 6.41 19.57
C VAL A 402 4.28 7.16 18.26
N TRP A 403 5.53 7.52 17.99
CA TRP A 403 5.91 8.14 16.72
C TRP A 403 5.71 7.18 15.54
N VAL A 404 6.17 5.94 15.69
CA VAL A 404 5.94 4.87 14.70
C VAL A 404 4.44 4.72 14.39
N ALA A 405 3.61 4.60 15.43
CA ALA A 405 2.16 4.48 15.27
C ALA A 405 1.54 5.68 14.56
N SER A 406 2.00 6.89 14.87
CA SER A 406 1.46 8.13 14.29
C SER A 406 1.84 8.29 12.82
N ARG A 407 3.07 7.91 12.44
CA ARG A 407 3.54 7.93 11.05
C ARG A 407 2.75 6.96 10.17
N VAL A 408 2.56 5.74 10.66
CA VAL A 408 1.77 4.72 9.94
C VAL A 408 0.30 5.11 9.88
N TYR A 409 -0.25 5.67 10.94
CA TYR A 409 -1.62 6.19 10.95
C TYR A 409 -1.83 7.28 9.89
N ASN A 410 -0.88 8.19 9.73
CA ASN A 410 -0.90 9.22 8.69
C ASN A 410 -0.80 8.62 7.29
N LEU A 411 0.10 7.65 7.08
CA LEU A 411 0.22 6.94 5.80
C LEU A 411 -1.13 6.33 5.39
N PHE A 412 -1.79 5.62 6.31
CA PHE A 412 -3.10 5.03 6.07
C PHE A 412 -4.19 6.10 5.85
N GLY A 413 -4.08 7.25 6.52
CA GLY A 413 -4.94 8.41 6.26
C GLY A 413 -4.83 8.92 4.83
N ALA A 414 -3.60 9.02 4.31
CA ALA A 414 -3.36 9.39 2.92
C ALA A 414 -3.91 8.33 1.95
N PHE A 415 -3.67 7.03 2.21
CA PHE A 415 -4.19 5.94 1.39
C PHE A 415 -5.72 5.91 1.39
N HIS A 416 -6.34 6.09 2.54
CA HIS A 416 -7.80 6.19 2.68
C HIS A 416 -8.36 7.34 1.87
N ASN A 417 -7.77 8.53 1.98
CA ASN A 417 -8.22 9.71 1.24
C ASN A 417 -8.08 9.50 -0.27
N GLN A 418 -7.00 8.90 -0.74
CA GLN A 418 -6.82 8.63 -2.16
C GLN A 418 -7.79 7.55 -2.67
N LEU A 419 -8.09 6.54 -1.86
CA LEU A 419 -9.12 5.54 -2.20
C LEU A 419 -10.50 6.20 -2.34
N LEU A 420 -10.84 7.14 -1.45
CA LEU A 420 -12.08 7.93 -1.57
C LEU A 420 -12.12 8.77 -2.85
N GLU A 421 -10.98 9.35 -3.27
CA GLU A 421 -10.88 10.10 -4.54
C GLU A 421 -11.14 9.18 -5.73
N VAL A 422 -10.46 8.04 -5.78
CA VAL A 422 -10.61 7.06 -6.86
C VAL A 422 -12.04 6.54 -6.93
N MET A 423 -12.59 6.10 -5.81
CA MET A 423 -13.97 5.60 -5.76
C MET A 423 -14.99 6.67 -6.12
N GLY A 424 -14.77 7.90 -5.65
CA GLY A 424 -15.59 9.05 -6.00
C GLY A 424 -15.59 9.35 -7.50
N ALA A 425 -14.41 9.34 -8.13
CA ALA A 425 -14.27 9.54 -9.57
C ALA A 425 -14.90 8.40 -10.40
N MET A 426 -14.88 7.18 -9.87
CA MET A 426 -15.55 6.02 -10.49
C MET A 426 -17.06 5.95 -10.19
N GLY A 427 -17.60 6.82 -9.34
CA GLY A 427 -19.00 6.77 -8.93
C GLY A 427 -19.38 5.61 -8.00
N ILE A 428 -18.41 4.98 -7.34
CA ILE A 428 -18.59 3.79 -6.49
C ILE A 428 -18.70 4.21 -5.03
N ARG A 429 -19.78 3.80 -4.35
CA ARG A 429 -20.05 4.14 -2.95
C ARG A 429 -19.53 3.11 -1.93
N ASP A 430 -19.18 1.92 -2.35
CA ASP A 430 -18.78 0.83 -1.46
C ASP A 430 -17.56 0.11 -2.04
N ALA A 431 -16.47 0.03 -1.27
CA ALA A 431 -15.22 -0.60 -1.70
C ALA A 431 -15.40 -2.08 -2.10
N ARG A 432 -16.37 -2.78 -1.51
CA ARG A 432 -16.72 -4.17 -1.86
C ARG A 432 -17.21 -4.31 -3.30
N ARG A 433 -17.74 -3.24 -3.88
CA ARG A 433 -18.24 -3.23 -5.27
C ARG A 433 -17.14 -3.00 -6.30
N LEU A 434 -15.98 -2.47 -5.91
CA LEU A 434 -14.84 -2.31 -6.84
C LEU A 434 -14.49 -3.61 -7.55
N ARG A 435 -14.56 -4.74 -6.86
CA ARG A 435 -14.29 -6.06 -7.41
C ARG A 435 -15.24 -6.47 -8.56
N GLY A 436 -16.47 -5.98 -8.55
CA GLY A 436 -17.46 -6.23 -9.60
C GLY A 436 -17.34 -5.32 -10.82
N GLU A 437 -16.52 -4.28 -10.75
CA GLU A 437 -16.41 -3.24 -11.78
C GLU A 437 -15.32 -3.56 -12.82
N VAL A 438 -15.26 -4.81 -13.27
CA VAL A 438 -14.23 -5.28 -14.22
C VAL A 438 -14.25 -4.48 -15.52
N GLY A 439 -15.41 -4.05 -16.00
CA GLY A 439 -15.56 -3.24 -17.21
C GLY A 439 -14.95 -1.83 -17.10
N ARG A 440 -14.57 -1.40 -15.91
CA ARG A 440 -13.87 -0.14 -15.67
C ARG A 440 -12.36 -0.30 -15.51
N ALA A 441 -11.86 -1.52 -15.52
CA ALA A 441 -10.44 -1.81 -15.55
C ALA A 441 -10.01 -1.94 -17.02
N MET A 442 -9.18 -1.01 -17.47
CA MET A 442 -8.62 -1.05 -18.82
C MET A 442 -7.19 -1.58 -18.74
N PHE A 443 -6.92 -2.64 -19.48
CA PHE A 443 -5.60 -3.28 -19.54
C PHE A 443 -4.92 -2.93 -20.85
N PHE A 444 -3.66 -2.56 -20.77
CA PHE A 444 -2.88 -2.13 -21.93
C PHE A 444 -2.86 -3.20 -23.02
N GLU A 445 -2.64 -4.46 -22.65
CA GLU A 445 -2.56 -5.58 -23.59
C GLU A 445 -3.88 -5.79 -24.34
N GLU A 446 -5.02 -5.51 -23.70
CA GLU A 446 -6.35 -5.68 -24.28
C GLU A 446 -6.71 -4.52 -25.23
N LEU A 447 -6.17 -3.33 -24.98
CA LEU A 447 -6.37 -2.15 -25.83
C LEU A 447 -5.36 -2.07 -26.98
N ASP A 448 -4.14 -2.48 -26.73
CA ASP A 448 -3.06 -2.40 -27.70
C ASP A 448 -3.29 -3.33 -28.88
N ARG A 449 -3.75 -4.58 -28.62
CA ARG A 449 -4.03 -5.57 -29.68
C ARG A 449 -5.02 -5.10 -30.75
N PRO A 450 -6.24 -4.63 -30.42
CA PRO A 450 -7.19 -4.21 -31.44
C PRO A 450 -6.83 -2.89 -32.11
N VAL A 451 -6.10 -2.00 -31.43
CA VAL A 451 -5.80 -0.64 -31.93
C VAL A 451 -4.46 -0.59 -32.64
N PHE A 452 -3.44 -1.27 -32.12
CA PHE A 452 -2.06 -1.18 -32.57
C PHE A 452 -1.44 -2.53 -32.98
N GLY A 453 -2.15 -3.63 -32.86
CA GLY A 453 -1.62 -4.96 -33.06
C GLY A 453 -1.00 -5.21 -34.43
N THR A 454 -1.37 -4.42 -35.43
CA THR A 454 -0.75 -4.42 -36.77
C THR A 454 0.47 -3.49 -36.88
N LEU A 455 0.65 -2.56 -35.93
CA LEU A 455 1.78 -1.62 -35.93
C LEU A 455 2.98 -2.17 -35.17
N GLY A 456 2.76 -3.08 -34.23
CA GLY A 456 3.83 -3.74 -33.45
C GLY A 456 4.40 -5.00 -34.13
N GLU A 457 3.70 -5.58 -35.09
CA GLU A 457 4.23 -6.64 -35.94
C GLU A 457 5.08 -5.98 -37.05
N VAL A 458 6.31 -5.66 -36.74
CA VAL A 458 7.33 -5.47 -37.79
C VAL A 458 7.40 -6.83 -38.47
N LYS A 459 6.77 -6.96 -39.62
CA LYS A 459 7.01 -8.11 -40.49
C LYS A 459 8.49 -8.15 -40.74
N GLU A 460 9.18 -9.16 -40.26
CA GLU A 460 10.51 -9.51 -40.73
C GLU A 460 10.40 -9.59 -42.26
N GLY A 461 10.92 -8.59 -42.96
CA GLY A 461 10.84 -8.56 -44.42
C GLY A 461 10.80 -7.21 -45.07
N TYR A 462 10.88 -6.07 -44.35
CA TYR A 462 11.23 -4.81 -44.97
C TYR A 462 12.76 -4.63 -44.96
N GLU A 463 13.42 -5.25 -45.91
CA GLU A 463 14.72 -4.80 -46.34
C GLU A 463 14.50 -3.40 -46.98
N LEU A 464 15.09 -2.40 -46.36
CA LEU A 464 15.23 -1.08 -46.97
C LEU A 464 16.21 -1.23 -48.14
N GLU A 465 15.69 -1.24 -49.39
CA GLU A 465 16.51 -0.98 -50.57
C GLU A 465 17.03 0.48 -50.60
#